data_262304023cc2296167e7e8f2608c95bc
#
_entry.id   262304023cc2296167e7e8f2608c95bc
#
_cell.length_a   1.000
_cell.length_b   1.000
_cell.length_c   1.000
_cell.angle_alpha   90.00
_cell.angle_beta   90.00
_cell.angle_gamma   90.00
#
_symmetry.space_group_name_H-M   'P 1'
#
loop_
_entity.id
_entity.type
_entity.pdbx_description
1 polymer ?
#
loop_
_entity_poly.entity_id
_entity_poly.type
_entity_poly.pdbx_seq_one_letter_code
_entity_poly.pdbx_strand_id
1 'polypeptide(L)'
;YAKINLANAIEELDLLEKKVESVIKTECDNARAYLENRIKNFFHEELINKLYRKIDPHPDFKSVRFKANFDSDHPRLDVFVENIKNENVLIPNLYFSTAQINILSLSIFLASALNSKEYDCIFIDDPIQSMDSVNVLSTIDLFRSIVVNEGKQIILSTHDENFHNLLMKKMPPNLFDSKFLELEAFGKLRAN
;
A
#
# COMPACT_ATOMS: atom_id res chain seq x y z
N TYR A 1 -56.90 -11.76 -33.01
CA TYR A 1 -55.66 -11.20 -33.57
C TYR A 1 -54.92 -10.31 -32.58
N ALA A 2 -55.60 -9.31 -31.95
CA ALA A 2 -54.88 -8.38 -31.01
C ALA A 2 -54.25 -9.06 -29.78
N LYS A 3 -54.92 -10.07 -29.21
CA LYS A 3 -54.39 -10.84 -28.05
C LYS A 3 -53.16 -11.67 -28.39
N ILE A 4 -53.11 -12.23 -29.60
CA ILE A 4 -51.98 -13.03 -30.07
C ILE A 4 -50.80 -12.13 -30.33
N ASN A 5 -50.99 -10.97 -30.92
CA ASN A 5 -49.93 -10.00 -31.17
C ASN A 5 -49.34 -9.43 -29.86
N LEU A 6 -50.19 -9.21 -28.85
CA LEU A 6 -49.72 -8.77 -27.52
C LEU A 6 -48.88 -9.86 -26.81
N ALA A 7 -49.32 -11.12 -26.86
CA ALA A 7 -48.55 -12.23 -26.27
C ALA A 7 -47.20 -12.40 -26.94
N ASN A 8 -47.13 -12.34 -28.26
CA ASN A 8 -45.87 -12.42 -29.00
C ASN A 8 -44.91 -11.24 -28.67
N ALA A 9 -45.49 -10.02 -28.56
CA ALA A 9 -44.70 -8.84 -28.20
C ALA A 9 -44.11 -8.94 -26.76
N ILE A 10 -44.89 -9.49 -25.82
CA ILE A 10 -44.41 -9.70 -24.44
C ILE A 10 -43.27 -10.76 -24.41
N GLU A 11 -43.43 -11.85 -25.16
CA GLU A 11 -42.40 -12.91 -25.24
C GLU A 11 -41.11 -12.41 -25.89
N GLU A 12 -41.21 -11.57 -26.92
CA GLU A 12 -40.09 -10.93 -27.59
C GLU A 12 -39.37 -9.95 -26.67
N LEU A 13 -40.11 -9.19 -25.86
CA LEU A 13 -39.59 -8.26 -24.87
C LEU A 13 -38.84 -8.99 -23.76
N ASP A 14 -39.38 -10.09 -23.21
CA ASP A 14 -38.75 -10.92 -22.17
C ASP A 14 -37.44 -11.59 -22.68
N LEU A 15 -37.46 -12.02 -23.94
CA LEU A 15 -36.24 -12.53 -24.59
C LEU A 15 -35.15 -11.48 -24.77
N LEU A 16 -35.56 -10.25 -25.18
CA LEU A 16 -34.62 -9.13 -25.33
C LEU A 16 -34.07 -8.68 -23.98
N GLU A 17 -34.90 -8.53 -22.95
CA GLU A 17 -34.46 -8.19 -21.60
C GLU A 17 -33.46 -9.20 -21.06
N LYS A 18 -33.74 -10.50 -21.11
CA LYS A 18 -32.86 -11.57 -20.69
C LYS A 18 -31.50 -11.55 -21.43
N LYS A 19 -31.57 -11.33 -22.75
CA LYS A 19 -30.36 -11.29 -23.59
C LYS A 19 -29.52 -10.05 -23.29
N VAL A 20 -30.14 -8.89 -23.14
CA VAL A 20 -29.46 -7.63 -22.79
C VAL A 20 -28.89 -7.72 -21.37
N GLU A 21 -29.65 -8.21 -20.40
CA GLU A 21 -29.19 -8.40 -19.03
C GLU A 21 -27.97 -9.32 -18.95
N SER A 22 -27.99 -10.45 -19.67
CA SER A 22 -26.86 -11.38 -19.69
C SER A 22 -25.58 -10.79 -20.29
N VAL A 23 -25.71 -9.98 -21.36
CA VAL A 23 -24.58 -9.30 -21.98
C VAL A 23 -24.02 -8.22 -21.05
N ILE A 24 -24.89 -7.36 -20.50
CA ILE A 24 -24.48 -6.29 -19.57
C ILE A 24 -23.78 -6.89 -18.35
N LYS A 25 -24.34 -7.95 -17.76
CA LYS A 25 -23.72 -8.63 -16.62
C LYS A 25 -22.34 -9.16 -16.95
N THR A 26 -22.17 -9.83 -18.10
CA THR A 26 -20.89 -10.34 -18.56
C THR A 26 -19.86 -9.21 -18.74
N GLU A 27 -20.27 -8.11 -19.38
CA GLU A 27 -19.38 -6.94 -19.58
C GLU A 27 -19.02 -6.25 -18.26
N CYS A 28 -19.96 -6.15 -17.32
CA CYS A 28 -19.68 -5.65 -15.98
C CYS A 28 -18.68 -6.54 -15.23
N ASP A 29 -18.84 -7.87 -15.30
CA ASP A 29 -17.92 -8.82 -14.67
C ASP A 29 -16.53 -8.77 -15.30
N ASN A 30 -16.44 -8.64 -16.61
CA ASN A 30 -15.18 -8.44 -17.33
C ASN A 30 -14.49 -7.13 -16.93
N ALA A 31 -15.24 -6.03 -16.85
CA ALA A 31 -14.71 -4.73 -16.42
C ALA A 31 -14.21 -4.77 -14.96
N ARG A 32 -14.95 -5.41 -14.06
CA ARG A 32 -14.53 -5.63 -12.67
C ARG A 32 -13.23 -6.42 -12.60
N ALA A 33 -13.14 -7.56 -13.26
CA ALA A 33 -11.94 -8.39 -13.29
C ALA A 33 -10.72 -7.65 -13.86
N TYR A 34 -10.92 -6.85 -14.91
CA TYR A 34 -9.88 -6.00 -15.48
C TYR A 34 -9.38 -4.94 -14.47
N LEU A 35 -10.30 -4.25 -13.79
CA LEU A 35 -9.95 -3.25 -12.79
C LEU A 35 -9.26 -3.85 -11.57
N GLU A 36 -9.74 -4.99 -11.08
CA GLU A 36 -9.07 -5.71 -9.98
C GLU A 36 -7.63 -6.11 -10.33
N ASN A 37 -7.42 -6.60 -11.53
CA ASN A 37 -6.07 -6.95 -11.99
C ASN A 37 -5.17 -5.71 -12.13
N ARG A 38 -5.71 -4.60 -12.65
CA ARG A 38 -4.96 -3.33 -12.71
C ARG A 38 -4.61 -2.80 -11.33
N ILE A 39 -5.50 -2.88 -10.37
CA ILE A 39 -5.27 -2.45 -8.98
C ILE A 39 -4.16 -3.28 -8.36
N LYS A 40 -4.21 -4.61 -8.47
CA LYS A 40 -3.14 -5.49 -7.97
C LYS A 40 -1.77 -5.15 -8.57
N ASN A 41 -1.74 -4.93 -9.88
CA ASN A 41 -0.52 -4.57 -10.58
C ASN A 41 -0.03 -3.16 -10.23
N PHE A 42 -0.93 -2.20 -10.02
CA PHE A 42 -0.59 -0.82 -9.67
C PHE A 42 0.00 -0.72 -8.26
N PHE A 43 -0.58 -1.41 -7.30
CA PHE A 43 -0.10 -1.38 -5.91
C PHE A 43 1.10 -2.29 -5.66
N HIS A 44 1.49 -3.14 -6.62
CA HIS A 44 2.61 -4.09 -6.43
C HIS A 44 2.49 -4.87 -5.12
N GLU A 45 1.35 -5.54 -4.94
CA GLU A 45 0.99 -6.25 -3.71
C GLU A 45 2.11 -7.17 -3.19
N GLU A 46 2.85 -7.82 -4.08
CA GLU A 46 4.01 -8.66 -3.71
C GLU A 46 5.13 -7.83 -3.05
N LEU A 47 5.43 -6.65 -3.61
CA LEU A 47 6.46 -5.78 -3.06
C LEU A 47 6.04 -5.21 -1.72
N ILE A 48 4.77 -4.76 -1.59
CA ILE A 48 4.22 -4.32 -0.30
C ILE A 48 4.36 -5.43 0.75
N ASN A 49 3.97 -6.64 0.41
CA ASN A 49 4.08 -7.80 1.30
C ASN A 49 5.52 -8.11 1.69
N LYS A 50 6.47 -7.97 0.77
CA LYS A 50 7.90 -8.15 1.04
C LYS A 50 8.42 -7.10 2.00
N LEU A 51 8.06 -5.82 1.82
CA LEU A 51 8.47 -4.72 2.67
C LEU A 51 7.83 -4.82 4.06
N TYR A 52 6.52 -5.05 4.11
CA TYR A 52 5.76 -5.20 5.35
C TYR A 52 6.34 -6.31 6.25
N ARG A 53 6.68 -7.47 5.68
CA ARG A 53 7.31 -8.58 6.42
C ARG A 53 8.72 -8.28 6.89
N LYS A 54 9.44 -7.34 6.24
CA LYS A 54 10.80 -6.96 6.65
C LYS A 54 10.81 -6.04 7.86
N ILE A 55 9.81 -5.17 8.01
CA ILE A 55 9.78 -4.22 9.13
C ILE A 55 9.34 -4.96 10.39
N ASP A 56 8.12 -5.39 10.50
CA ASP A 56 7.58 -6.31 11.52
C ASP A 56 6.13 -6.63 11.19
N PRO A 57 5.86 -7.78 10.61
CA PRO A 57 4.48 -8.19 10.43
C PRO A 57 3.86 -8.52 11.79
N HIS A 58 2.56 -8.25 11.91
CA HIS A 58 1.76 -8.84 12.97
C HIS A 58 2.04 -10.36 13.03
N PRO A 59 2.17 -10.99 14.21
CA PRO A 59 2.56 -12.40 14.34
C PRO A 59 1.69 -13.35 13.51
N ASP A 60 0.40 -13.02 13.36
CA ASP A 60 -0.55 -13.87 12.63
C ASP A 60 -0.95 -13.30 11.26
N PHE A 61 -1.01 -11.99 11.09
CA PHE A 61 -1.47 -11.32 9.87
C PHE A 61 -0.29 -10.74 9.08
N LYS A 62 0.25 -11.57 8.18
CA LYS A 62 1.50 -11.29 7.45
C LYS A 62 1.30 -10.99 5.96
N SER A 63 0.07 -11.01 5.49
CA SER A 63 -0.27 -10.78 4.08
C SER A 63 -1.23 -9.62 3.95
N VAL A 64 -0.87 -8.65 3.13
CA VAL A 64 -1.70 -7.48 2.79
C VAL A 64 -2.37 -7.75 1.46
N ARG A 65 -3.66 -7.47 1.36
CA ARG A 65 -4.46 -7.60 0.14
C ARG A 65 -5.27 -6.35 -0.14
N PHE A 66 -5.48 -6.09 -1.40
CA PHE A 66 -6.33 -5.00 -1.89
C PHE A 66 -7.53 -5.58 -2.61
N LYS A 67 -8.72 -5.11 -2.25
CA LYS A 67 -9.98 -5.49 -2.90
C LYS A 67 -10.75 -4.24 -3.30
N ALA A 68 -11.04 -4.14 -4.59
CA ALA A 68 -11.95 -3.11 -5.07
C ALA A 68 -13.39 -3.51 -4.75
N ASN A 69 -14.15 -2.59 -4.17
CA ASN A 69 -15.58 -2.75 -3.91
C ASN A 69 -16.35 -1.82 -4.83
N PHE A 70 -17.07 -2.41 -5.79
CA PHE A 70 -17.88 -1.70 -6.78
C PHE A 70 -19.39 -1.78 -6.48
N ASP A 71 -19.78 -2.41 -5.36
CA ASP A 71 -21.19 -2.69 -5.04
C ASP A 71 -21.89 -1.53 -4.33
N SER A 72 -21.20 -0.41 -4.11
CA SER A 72 -21.77 0.81 -3.53
C SER A 72 -21.81 1.95 -4.54
N ASP A 73 -22.67 2.94 -4.31
CA ASP A 73 -22.74 4.18 -5.10
C ASP A 73 -21.39 4.95 -5.12
N HIS A 74 -20.50 4.60 -4.19
CA HIS A 74 -19.13 5.14 -4.10
C HIS A 74 -18.13 3.99 -4.15
N PRO A 75 -17.56 3.67 -5.33
CA PRO A 75 -16.52 2.67 -5.46
C PRO A 75 -15.34 2.98 -4.51
N ARG A 76 -14.88 1.96 -3.79
CA ARG A 76 -13.79 2.11 -2.82
C ARG A 76 -12.78 0.99 -2.93
N LEU A 77 -11.56 1.28 -2.48
CA LEU A 77 -10.51 0.29 -2.34
C LEU A 77 -10.38 -0.09 -0.86
N ASP A 78 -10.68 -1.33 -0.56
CA ASP A 78 -10.54 -1.87 0.79
C ASP A 78 -9.16 -2.55 0.93
N VAL A 79 -8.49 -2.29 2.06
CA VAL A 79 -7.23 -2.93 2.42
C VAL A 79 -7.51 -3.95 3.50
N PHE A 80 -7.04 -5.16 3.30
CA PHE A 80 -7.18 -6.28 4.23
C PHE A 80 -5.82 -6.85 4.60
N VAL A 81 -5.76 -7.45 5.78
CA VAL A 81 -4.64 -8.29 6.19
C VAL A 81 -5.14 -9.70 6.45
N GLU A 82 -4.38 -10.67 5.97
CA GLU A 82 -4.76 -12.08 6.02
C GLU A 82 -3.81 -12.88 6.88
N ASN A 83 -4.38 -13.83 7.62
CA ASN A 83 -3.65 -14.92 8.23
C ASN A 83 -3.60 -16.09 7.24
N ILE A 84 -2.40 -16.41 6.77
CA ILE A 84 -2.18 -17.46 5.75
C ILE A 84 -2.57 -18.85 6.26
N LYS A 85 -2.61 -19.05 7.59
CA LYS A 85 -2.86 -20.38 8.18
C LYS A 85 -4.34 -20.75 8.31
N ASN A 86 -5.19 -19.79 8.58
CA ASN A 86 -6.62 -19.96 8.91
C ASN A 86 -7.55 -19.15 8.03
N GLU A 87 -7.03 -18.50 6.98
CA GLU A 87 -7.80 -17.70 6.03
C GLU A 87 -8.63 -16.56 6.68
N ASN A 88 -8.31 -16.21 7.93
CA ASN A 88 -8.95 -15.09 8.61
C ASN A 88 -8.48 -13.78 7.99
N VAL A 89 -9.42 -12.88 7.74
CA VAL A 89 -9.20 -11.57 7.13
C VAL A 89 -9.61 -10.49 8.11
N LEU A 90 -8.75 -9.50 8.30
CA LEU A 90 -9.02 -8.35 9.15
C LEU A 90 -8.95 -7.04 8.36
N ILE A 91 -9.74 -6.06 8.80
CA ILE A 91 -9.61 -4.67 8.37
C ILE A 91 -8.60 -3.99 9.31
N PRO A 92 -7.41 -3.55 8.81
CA PRO A 92 -6.34 -3.04 9.66
C PRO A 92 -6.80 -1.92 10.60
N ASN A 93 -7.54 -0.95 10.11
CA ASN A 93 -7.99 0.21 10.89
C ASN A 93 -8.84 -0.13 12.13
N LEU A 94 -9.41 -1.34 12.21
CA LEU A 94 -10.23 -1.77 13.34
C LEU A 94 -9.45 -2.59 14.39
N TYR A 95 -8.31 -3.17 13.97
CA TYR A 95 -7.62 -4.17 14.80
C TYR A 95 -6.15 -3.87 15.04
N PHE A 96 -5.52 -3.10 14.17
CA PHE A 96 -4.10 -2.78 14.29
C PHE A 96 -3.84 -1.64 15.26
N SER A 97 -2.73 -1.73 15.98
CA SER A 97 -2.18 -0.60 16.74
C SER A 97 -1.69 0.51 15.78
N THR A 98 -1.51 1.71 16.32
CA THR A 98 -0.95 2.83 15.55
C THR A 98 0.38 2.48 14.89
N ALA A 99 1.26 1.79 15.61
CA ALA A 99 2.54 1.32 15.06
C ALA A 99 2.35 0.40 13.85
N GLN A 100 1.44 -0.58 13.95
CA GLN A 100 1.16 -1.52 12.87
C GLN A 100 0.53 -0.83 11.63
N ILE A 101 -0.34 0.16 11.86
CA ILE A 101 -0.89 0.99 10.76
C ILE A 101 0.22 1.80 10.09
N ASN A 102 1.14 2.39 10.88
CA ASN A 102 2.26 3.16 10.32
C ASN A 102 3.21 2.27 9.51
N ILE A 103 3.51 1.06 9.98
CA ILE A 103 4.32 0.08 9.25
C ILE A 103 3.64 -0.31 7.93
N LEU A 104 2.35 -0.58 7.96
CA LEU A 104 1.57 -0.90 6.76
C LEU A 104 1.59 0.27 5.76
N SER A 105 1.33 1.49 6.23
CA SER A 105 1.32 2.70 5.42
C SER A 105 2.71 2.98 4.80
N LEU A 106 3.77 2.85 5.60
CA LEU A 106 5.15 2.99 5.13
C LEU A 106 5.48 1.93 4.06
N SER A 107 5.04 0.70 4.24
CA SER A 107 5.25 -0.38 3.27
C SER A 107 4.56 -0.11 1.93
N ILE A 108 3.33 0.40 1.96
CA ILE A 108 2.58 0.80 0.75
C ILE A 108 3.27 1.96 0.05
N PHE A 109 3.67 2.99 0.82
CA PHE A 109 4.37 4.16 0.30
C PHE A 109 5.70 3.78 -0.36
N LEU A 110 6.54 3.01 0.33
CA LEU A 110 7.84 2.57 -0.19
C LEU A 110 7.70 1.70 -1.43
N ALA A 111 6.71 0.79 -1.47
CA ALA A 111 6.46 -0.03 -2.66
C ALA A 111 6.10 0.84 -3.87
N SER A 112 5.26 1.86 -3.68
CA SER A 112 4.89 2.81 -4.72
C SER A 112 6.09 3.63 -5.19
N ALA A 113 6.91 4.12 -4.25
CA ALA A 113 8.11 4.91 -4.54
C ALA A 113 9.19 4.10 -5.27
N LEU A 114 9.41 2.84 -4.88
CA LEU A 114 10.36 1.94 -5.52
C LEU A 114 9.94 1.54 -6.94
N ASN A 115 8.65 1.46 -7.18
CA ASN A 115 8.14 1.14 -8.51
C ASN A 115 8.12 2.35 -9.47
N SER A 116 8.23 3.56 -8.96
CA SER A 116 8.37 4.75 -9.79
C SER A 116 9.75 4.76 -10.45
N LYS A 117 9.75 4.77 -11.79
CA LYS A 117 10.96 4.88 -12.62
C LYS A 117 11.34 6.34 -12.92
N GLU A 118 10.45 7.27 -12.58
CA GLU A 118 10.63 8.69 -12.92
C GLU A 118 11.50 9.42 -11.89
N TYR A 119 11.54 8.93 -10.64
CA TYR A 119 12.21 9.61 -9.54
C TYR A 119 13.18 8.66 -8.82
N ASP A 120 14.41 9.18 -8.60
CA ASP A 120 15.45 8.45 -7.86
C ASP A 120 15.57 8.92 -6.39
N CYS A 121 14.68 9.81 -5.96
CA CYS A 121 14.67 10.36 -4.63
C CYS A 121 13.33 10.10 -3.92
N ILE A 122 13.40 9.68 -2.64
CA ILE A 122 12.26 9.41 -1.77
C ILE A 122 12.34 10.38 -0.59
N PHE A 123 11.28 11.18 -0.37
CA PHE A 123 11.16 12.07 0.77
C PHE A 123 10.25 11.44 1.82
N ILE A 124 10.72 11.37 3.06
CA ILE A 124 9.97 10.75 4.16
C ILE A 124 10.04 11.67 5.37
N ASP A 125 8.87 12.04 5.88
CA ASP A 125 8.74 12.84 7.10
C ASP A 125 8.33 11.95 8.25
N ASP A 126 9.15 11.90 9.28
CA ASP A 126 8.97 11.20 10.56
C ASP A 126 8.41 9.76 10.45
N PRO A 127 9.13 8.83 9.80
CA PRO A 127 8.60 7.53 9.42
C PRO A 127 8.39 6.56 10.59
N ILE A 128 8.94 6.85 11.77
CA ILE A 128 9.00 5.90 12.90
C ILE A 128 7.98 6.15 14.00
N GLN A 129 7.04 7.03 13.75
CA GLN A 129 6.05 7.45 14.75
C GLN A 129 5.34 6.24 15.39
N SER A 130 5.38 6.17 16.72
CA SER A 130 4.78 5.08 17.53
C SER A 130 5.40 3.69 17.33
N MET A 131 6.53 3.56 16.64
CA MET A 131 7.22 2.28 16.49
C MET A 131 8.06 1.94 17.73
N ASP A 132 8.14 0.66 18.04
CA ASP A 132 9.08 0.17 19.06
C ASP A 132 10.53 0.06 18.51
N SER A 133 11.48 -0.20 19.39
CA SER A 133 12.91 -0.21 19.03
C SER A 133 13.27 -1.27 17.99
N VAL A 134 12.56 -2.41 17.96
CA VAL A 134 12.83 -3.49 17.00
C VAL A 134 12.35 -3.07 15.61
N ASN A 135 11.18 -2.48 15.54
CA ASN A 135 10.62 -1.97 14.29
C ASN A 135 11.42 -0.79 13.73
N VAL A 136 11.91 0.09 14.61
CA VAL A 136 12.82 1.18 14.23
C VAL A 136 14.10 0.63 13.60
N LEU A 137 14.75 -0.36 14.21
CA LEU A 137 15.95 -0.99 13.65
C LEU A 137 15.68 -1.67 12.31
N SER A 138 14.59 -2.40 12.20
CA SER A 138 14.15 -3.05 10.95
C SER A 138 13.89 -2.03 9.84
N THR A 139 13.30 -0.89 10.18
CA THR A 139 13.05 0.22 9.25
C THR A 139 14.38 0.84 8.76
N ILE A 140 15.35 1.06 9.64
CA ILE A 140 16.68 1.55 9.25
C ILE A 140 17.37 0.55 8.31
N ASP A 141 17.35 -0.74 8.63
CA ASP A 141 17.93 -1.77 7.79
C ASP A 141 17.22 -1.89 6.42
N LEU A 142 15.92 -1.61 6.37
CA LEU A 142 15.17 -1.50 5.13
C LEU A 142 15.62 -0.29 4.30
N PHE A 143 15.72 0.91 4.89
CA PHE A 143 16.23 2.11 4.19
C PHE A 143 17.63 1.90 3.64
N ARG A 144 18.51 1.31 4.44
CA ARG A 144 19.84 0.92 4.00
C ARG A 144 19.81 -0.03 2.79
N SER A 145 18.93 -1.04 2.83
CA SER A 145 18.75 -1.96 1.70
C SER A 145 18.25 -1.26 0.44
N ILE A 146 17.35 -0.29 0.56
CA ILE A 146 16.85 0.51 -0.56
C ILE A 146 17.96 1.35 -1.18
N VAL A 147 18.74 2.06 -0.37
CA VAL A 147 19.85 2.89 -0.87
C VAL A 147 20.89 2.03 -1.59
N VAL A 148 21.29 0.90 -1.00
CA VAL A 148 22.36 0.05 -1.53
C VAL A 148 21.94 -0.75 -2.76
N ASN A 149 20.73 -1.34 -2.74
CA ASN A 149 20.31 -2.29 -3.76
C ASN A 149 19.51 -1.65 -4.89
N GLU A 150 18.73 -0.62 -4.58
CA GLU A 150 17.86 0.05 -5.57
C GLU A 150 18.47 1.38 -6.07
N GLY A 151 19.57 1.84 -5.46
CA GLY A 151 20.25 3.08 -5.85
C GLY A 151 19.41 4.35 -5.63
N LYS A 152 18.36 4.28 -4.81
CA LYS A 152 17.50 5.43 -4.51
C LYS A 152 18.10 6.31 -3.44
N GLN A 153 18.02 7.62 -3.61
CA GLN A 153 18.32 8.59 -2.55
C GLN A 153 17.13 8.69 -1.58
N ILE A 154 17.39 8.65 -0.28
CA ILE A 154 16.36 8.91 0.74
C ILE A 154 16.69 10.22 1.44
N ILE A 155 15.73 11.14 1.46
CA ILE A 155 15.77 12.37 2.25
C ILE A 155 14.72 12.21 3.36
N LEU A 156 15.19 12.26 4.59
CA LEU A 156 14.38 11.94 5.76
C LEU A 156 14.44 13.08 6.77
N SER A 157 13.29 13.48 7.31
CA SER A 157 13.18 14.33 8.48
C SER A 157 12.70 13.53 9.69
N THR A 158 13.16 13.92 10.87
CA THR A 158 12.70 13.35 12.14
C THR A 158 12.96 14.31 13.29
N HIS A 159 12.12 14.24 14.32
CA HIS A 159 12.31 14.92 15.59
C HIS A 159 12.82 13.99 16.70
N ASP A 160 13.00 12.68 16.40
CA ASP A 160 13.46 11.67 17.37
C ASP A 160 14.99 11.60 17.36
N GLU A 161 15.63 12.04 18.46
CA GLU A 161 17.09 12.02 18.62
C GLU A 161 17.65 10.59 18.65
N ASN A 162 16.94 9.62 19.20
CA ASN A 162 17.39 8.24 19.25
C ASN A 162 17.45 7.65 17.85
N PHE A 163 16.44 7.90 17.05
CA PHE A 163 16.40 7.46 15.67
C PHE A 163 17.51 8.12 14.84
N HIS A 164 17.72 9.43 14.98
CA HIS A 164 18.82 10.14 14.35
C HIS A 164 20.18 9.53 14.72
N ASN A 165 20.40 9.29 16.01
CA ASN A 165 21.65 8.67 16.49
C ASN A 165 21.83 7.22 15.98
N LEU A 166 20.76 6.45 15.86
CA LEU A 166 20.79 5.10 15.27
C LEU A 166 21.12 5.15 13.76
N LEU A 167 20.52 6.08 13.03
CA LEU A 167 20.83 6.30 11.61
C LEU A 167 22.30 6.64 11.41
N MET A 168 22.87 7.58 12.18
CA MET A 168 24.28 7.93 12.11
C MET A 168 25.21 6.72 12.34
N LYS A 169 24.84 5.85 13.27
CA LYS A 169 25.62 4.63 13.58
C LYS A 169 25.50 3.56 12.49
N LYS A 170 24.28 3.38 11.93
CA LYS A 170 23.97 2.33 10.96
C LYS A 170 24.32 2.71 9.52
N MET A 171 24.31 4.00 9.23
CA MET A 171 24.61 4.57 7.91
C MET A 171 25.67 5.68 8.02
N PRO A 172 26.88 5.37 8.48
CA PRO A 172 27.90 6.38 8.66
C PRO A 172 28.37 6.97 7.32
N PRO A 173 28.69 8.28 7.26
CA PRO A 173 29.04 9.00 6.03
C PRO A 173 30.18 8.37 5.21
N ASN A 174 31.13 7.75 5.87
CA ASN A 174 32.27 7.11 5.21
C ASN A 174 31.91 5.81 4.44
N LEU A 175 30.72 5.24 4.66
CA LEU A 175 30.29 4.00 3.99
C LEU A 175 29.06 4.18 3.09
N PHE A 176 28.22 5.17 3.36
CA PHE A 176 26.90 5.32 2.69
C PHE A 176 26.69 6.64 1.98
N ASP A 177 27.71 7.52 1.92
CA ASP A 177 27.57 8.88 1.38
C ASP A 177 26.37 9.65 2.01
N SER A 178 26.15 9.42 3.29
CA SER A 178 25.05 10.01 4.04
C SER A 178 25.45 11.36 4.62
N LYS A 179 24.48 12.28 4.68
CA LYS A 179 24.67 13.62 5.28
C LYS A 179 23.62 13.84 6.36
N PHE A 180 24.04 14.22 7.53
CA PHE A 180 23.18 14.52 8.66
C PHE A 180 23.17 16.04 8.89
N LEU A 181 21.96 16.60 9.00
CA LEU A 181 21.74 18.03 9.21
C LEU A 181 20.88 18.20 10.47
N GLU A 182 21.32 19.06 11.37
CA GLU A 182 20.54 19.45 12.55
C GLU A 182 19.97 20.85 12.35
N LEU A 183 18.66 21.02 12.63
CA LEU A 183 18.02 22.32 12.64
C LEU A 183 18.03 22.90 14.06
N GLU A 184 18.65 24.06 14.24
CA GLU A 184 18.64 24.81 15.49
C GLU A 184 17.29 25.52 15.71
N ALA A 185 16.72 26.01 14.61
CA ALA A 185 15.43 26.68 14.54
C ALA A 185 14.83 26.50 13.15
N PHE A 186 13.57 26.92 12.95
CA PHE A 186 12.92 26.85 11.65
C PHE A 186 13.78 27.53 10.56
N GLY A 187 14.17 26.74 9.57
CA GLY A 187 15.01 27.19 8.43
C GLY A 187 16.47 27.50 8.77
N LYS A 188 16.94 27.27 10.01
CA LYS A 188 18.31 27.54 10.43
C LYS A 188 19.04 26.26 10.79
N LEU A 189 20.08 25.94 10.02
CA LEU A 189 20.98 24.83 10.31
C LEU A 189 21.86 25.16 11.52
N ARG A 190 22.10 24.16 12.37
CA ARG A 190 23.10 24.22 13.43
C ARG A 190 24.48 24.29 12.77
N ALA A 191 25.27 25.29 13.17
CA ALA A 191 26.67 25.35 12.75
C ALA A 191 27.46 24.21 13.42
N ASN A 192 28.15 23.41 12.62
CA ASN A 192 29.10 22.40 13.12
C ASN A 192 30.37 23.07 13.64
#